data_11dbf937cbf56c7e7f415377e5bead5d
#
_entry.id   11dbf937cbf56c7e7f415377e5bead5d
#
_cell.length_a   1.000
_cell.length_b   1.000
_cell.length_c   1.000
_cell.angle_alpha   90.00
_cell.angle_beta   90.00
_cell.angle_gamma   90.00
#
_symmetry.space_group_name_H-M   'P 1'
#
loop_
_entity.id
_entity.type
_entity.pdbx_description
1 polymer ?
#
loop_
_entity_poly.entity_id
_entity_poly.type
_entity_poly.pdbx_seq_one_letter_code
_entity_poly.pdbx_strand_id
1 'polypeptide(L)'
;MKKSLTAALTTALVVGAASTTFAAANPFSDVPADHWAYDAVAQLADDGVIEGYGDGTYRGQNEITRYEMAQMVAKAMAKEDQVNAQQKAMIDRLAAEFSEELNNLGVRVANLEDRVDNVKWTGELRYTYEKTGGEFMGKYEGGAQTNHELLFRLEPEATVNDHWKVKARLDAAWNPSTDSSDEDHDSKVSLKQAYAEGTYGTTVIDAGKMPVFTEQGVLIDDDLSGAAVTFGAEQPFSGTIFAGRYNLEHSALGDEVKEARENGFTGRTNADLQMVNLNWNPSEKFHVGADYVRLKSKDFMHGAAGLDEVCNFWGLGMKWRPESTVALSGGYWKNTSDTPPAGIVGEHMKAYNIELAYKGAEPENPRTCGLHLAYRYLGGAAVIAPTFHGAMWNTKGWELGGEYTFAKNIVGTLIYFDGDQIFSAEPEGKTREKKGFARVEYFF
;
A
#
# COMPACT_ATOMS: atom_id res chain seq x y z
N MET A 1 -11.62 10.12 14.96
CA MET A 1 -11.61 11.60 14.98
C MET A 1 -10.96 12.24 16.22
N LYS A 2 -10.94 11.60 17.42
CA LYS A 2 -10.27 12.15 18.62
C LYS A 2 -8.73 12.09 18.61
N LYS A 3 -8.09 11.29 17.76
CA LYS A 3 -6.62 11.08 17.76
C LYS A 3 -5.84 12.06 16.85
N SER A 4 -6.45 12.66 15.83
CA SER A 4 -5.77 13.60 14.93
C SER A 4 -5.63 15.02 15.50
N LEU A 5 -6.59 15.44 16.33
CA LEU A 5 -6.54 16.75 16.99
C LEU A 5 -5.41 16.83 18.03
N THR A 6 -5.09 15.71 18.67
CA THR A 6 -4.01 15.60 19.68
C THR A 6 -2.63 15.73 19.04
N ALA A 7 -2.45 15.24 17.82
CA ALA A 7 -1.15 15.27 17.13
C ALA A 7 -0.76 16.66 16.62
N ALA A 8 -1.74 17.45 16.17
CA ALA A 8 -1.49 18.81 15.67
C ALA A 8 -1.19 19.84 16.79
N LEU A 9 -1.70 19.59 18.00
CA LEU A 9 -1.49 20.45 19.16
C LEU A 9 -0.19 20.12 19.94
N THR A 10 0.32 18.89 19.83
CA THR A 10 1.57 18.49 20.52
C THR A 10 2.83 19.06 19.91
N THR A 11 2.82 19.43 18.62
CA THR A 11 4.02 19.96 17.96
C THR A 11 4.32 21.44 18.30
N ALA A 12 3.39 22.15 18.91
CA ALA A 12 3.55 23.56 19.29
C ALA A 12 3.97 23.78 20.75
N LEU A 13 4.18 22.73 21.54
CA LEU A 13 4.29 22.82 23.01
C LEU A 13 5.61 22.34 23.62
N VAL A 14 6.65 22.10 22.84
CA VAL A 14 7.99 21.73 23.36
C VAL A 14 8.96 22.90 23.18
N VAL A 15 8.81 23.97 23.94
CA VAL A 15 9.92 24.87 24.31
C VAL A 15 9.65 25.48 25.70
N GLY A 16 10.40 25.08 26.70
CA GLY A 16 10.80 25.90 27.80
C GLY A 16 10.07 25.70 29.13
N ALA A 17 10.47 24.69 29.90
CA ALA A 17 10.28 24.72 31.36
C ALA A 17 11.46 25.40 32.04
N ALA A 18 11.27 26.63 32.53
CA ALA A 18 12.10 27.21 33.55
C ALA A 18 11.18 27.79 34.63
N SER A 19 11.17 27.13 35.76
CA SER A 19 10.41 27.48 36.96
C SER A 19 11.00 28.75 37.64
N THR A 20 10.20 29.79 37.80
CA THR A 20 10.41 30.81 38.80
C THR A 20 9.10 31.05 39.57
N THR A 21 9.10 30.71 40.84
CA THR A 21 8.02 30.98 41.80
C THR A 21 7.88 32.48 42.03
N PHE A 22 6.77 33.06 41.59
CA PHE A 22 6.31 34.36 42.06
C PHE A 22 4.86 34.21 42.57
N ALA A 23 4.58 34.80 43.76
CA ALA A 23 3.25 34.91 44.30
C ALA A 23 2.35 35.64 43.33
N ALA A 24 1.25 35.01 42.97
CA ALA A 24 0.37 35.43 41.89
C ALA A 24 -0.25 36.81 42.18
N ALA A 25 0.20 37.81 41.44
CA ALA A 25 -0.66 38.96 41.17
C ALA A 25 -1.55 38.60 40.00
N ASN A 26 -2.84 38.84 40.17
CA ASN A 26 -3.91 38.52 39.23
C ASN A 26 -3.58 38.88 37.76
N PRO A 27 -3.51 37.93 36.85
CA PRO A 27 -3.05 38.20 35.50
C PRO A 27 -4.12 38.77 34.56
N PHE A 28 -5.40 38.89 34.97
CA PHE A 28 -6.51 39.30 34.12
C PHE A 28 -7.27 40.49 34.69
N SER A 29 -6.99 41.72 34.19
CA SER A 29 -7.75 42.91 34.57
C SER A 29 -9.11 43.07 33.90
N ASP A 30 -9.42 42.22 32.94
CA ASP A 30 -10.55 42.37 32.00
C ASP A 30 -11.68 41.41 32.24
N VAL A 31 -11.47 40.41 33.11
CA VAL A 31 -12.55 39.54 33.62
C VAL A 31 -12.99 40.17 34.93
N PRO A 32 -14.28 40.48 35.15
CA PRO A 32 -14.76 41.04 36.44
C PRO A 32 -14.33 40.10 37.57
N ALA A 33 -13.81 40.67 38.64
CA ALA A 33 -13.22 39.94 39.75
C ALA A 33 -14.27 39.04 40.51
N ASP A 34 -15.53 39.30 40.25
CA ASP A 34 -16.69 38.56 40.76
C ASP A 34 -17.16 37.42 39.83
N HIS A 35 -16.56 37.27 38.62
CA HIS A 35 -16.91 36.19 37.72
C HIS A 35 -16.17 34.89 38.06
N TRP A 36 -16.88 33.77 38.16
CA TRP A 36 -16.29 32.48 38.54
C TRP A 36 -15.10 32.03 37.67
N ALA A 37 -15.10 32.43 36.36
CA ALA A 37 -14.03 32.07 35.44
C ALA A 37 -12.71 32.77 35.76
N TYR A 38 -12.74 33.91 36.46
CA TYR A 38 -11.59 34.69 36.82
C TYR A 38 -10.61 33.93 37.73
N ASP A 39 -11.15 33.35 38.80
CA ASP A 39 -10.35 32.54 39.75
C ASP A 39 -9.84 31.23 39.06
N ALA A 40 -10.68 30.60 38.22
CA ALA A 40 -10.32 29.38 37.54
C ALA A 40 -9.18 29.59 36.54
N VAL A 41 -9.21 30.68 35.76
CA VAL A 41 -8.16 31.02 34.77
C VAL A 41 -6.88 31.48 35.49
N ALA A 42 -6.99 32.28 36.55
CA ALA A 42 -5.85 32.69 37.38
C ALA A 42 -5.12 31.47 37.96
N GLN A 43 -5.86 30.51 38.53
CA GLN A 43 -5.32 29.28 39.06
C GLN A 43 -4.62 28.43 38.00
N LEU A 44 -5.26 28.25 36.83
CA LEU A 44 -4.68 27.47 35.72
C LEU A 44 -3.43 28.16 35.14
N ALA A 45 -3.34 29.49 35.21
CA ALA A 45 -2.15 30.22 34.79
C ALA A 45 -1.01 30.07 35.80
N ASP A 46 -1.32 30.13 37.11
CA ASP A 46 -0.36 29.95 38.19
C ASP A 46 0.23 28.52 38.18
N ASP A 47 -0.61 27.54 37.90
CA ASP A 47 -0.23 26.14 37.75
C ASP A 47 0.47 25.83 36.40
N GLY A 48 0.70 26.83 35.52
CA GLY A 48 1.38 26.67 34.24
C GLY A 48 0.59 25.84 33.20
N VAL A 49 -0.71 25.63 33.43
CA VAL A 49 -1.58 24.88 32.49
C VAL A 49 -1.98 25.73 31.28
N ILE A 50 -2.15 27.04 31.50
CA ILE A 50 -2.36 28.04 30.43
C ILE A 50 -1.23 29.05 30.43
N GLU A 51 -0.82 29.48 29.24
CA GLU A 51 0.26 30.44 29.06
C GLU A 51 -0.29 31.78 28.54
N GLY A 52 0.36 32.88 28.93
CA GLY A 52 0.09 34.20 28.36
C GLY A 52 0.67 34.42 26.97
N TYR A 53 0.76 35.65 26.52
CA TYR A 53 1.44 35.98 25.29
C TYR A 53 2.95 35.68 25.39
N GLY A 54 3.59 35.31 24.27
CA GLY A 54 4.98 34.84 24.24
C GLY A 54 6.03 35.87 24.68
N ASP A 55 5.63 37.07 25.05
CA ASP A 55 6.45 38.14 25.64
C ASP A 55 6.40 38.13 27.20
N GLY A 56 5.76 37.10 27.80
CA GLY A 56 5.61 36.97 29.24
C GLY A 56 4.56 37.91 29.85
N THR A 57 3.75 38.60 29.04
CA THR A 57 2.67 39.47 29.48
C THR A 57 1.33 38.87 29.15
N TYR A 58 0.30 39.08 29.97
CA TYR A 58 -1.08 38.75 29.70
C TYR A 58 -1.82 39.89 29.02
N ARG A 59 -1.21 41.06 28.83
CA ARG A 59 -1.80 42.26 28.24
C ARG A 59 -3.19 42.57 28.76
N GLY A 60 -3.36 42.45 30.07
CA GLY A 60 -4.63 42.46 30.78
C GLY A 60 -5.44 43.76 30.71
N GLN A 61 -5.03 44.72 29.89
CA GLN A 61 -5.79 45.92 29.55
C GLN A 61 -6.49 45.83 28.18
N ASN A 62 -6.24 44.73 27.43
CA ASN A 62 -6.93 44.49 26.17
C ASN A 62 -8.15 43.58 26.41
N GLU A 63 -9.26 43.93 25.84
CA GLU A 63 -10.44 43.06 25.82
C GLU A 63 -10.11 41.75 25.13
N ILE A 64 -10.16 40.63 25.87
CA ILE A 64 -10.04 39.29 25.31
C ILE A 64 -11.40 38.92 24.74
N THR A 65 -11.45 38.55 23.45
CA THR A 65 -12.67 38.09 22.82
C THR A 65 -13.03 36.68 23.36
N ARG A 66 -14.32 36.32 23.33
CA ARG A 66 -14.75 34.94 23.71
C ARG A 66 -14.03 33.86 22.88
N TYR A 67 -13.70 34.13 21.63
CA TYR A 67 -12.94 33.20 20.77
C TYR A 67 -11.48 33.00 21.21
N GLU A 68 -10.81 34.08 21.67
CA GLU A 68 -9.46 33.97 22.23
C GLU A 68 -9.45 33.17 23.54
N MET A 69 -10.47 33.39 24.39
CA MET A 69 -10.65 32.61 25.61
C MET A 69 -10.95 31.14 25.30
N ALA A 70 -11.80 30.85 24.31
CA ALA A 70 -12.07 29.48 23.87
C ALA A 70 -10.80 28.77 23.34
N GLN A 71 -9.90 29.49 22.65
CA GLN A 71 -8.59 28.95 22.23
C GLN A 71 -7.71 28.59 23.44
N MET A 72 -7.70 29.43 24.49
CA MET A 72 -6.96 29.14 25.73
C MET A 72 -7.54 27.91 26.43
N VAL A 73 -8.86 27.79 26.50
CA VAL A 73 -9.54 26.63 27.07
C VAL A 73 -9.24 25.37 26.26
N ALA A 74 -9.22 25.44 24.93
CA ALA A 74 -8.84 24.33 24.05
C ALA A 74 -7.40 23.84 24.34
N LYS A 75 -6.46 24.76 24.57
CA LYS A 75 -5.08 24.43 24.96
C LYS A 75 -5.03 23.74 26.32
N ALA A 76 -5.81 24.21 27.30
CA ALA A 76 -5.90 23.60 28.60
C ALA A 76 -6.51 22.19 28.54
N MET A 77 -7.55 21.97 27.73
CA MET A 77 -8.14 20.65 27.48
C MET A 77 -7.11 19.68 26.86
N ALA A 78 -6.21 20.17 26.01
CA ALA A 78 -5.14 19.33 25.43
C ALA A 78 -4.13 18.82 26.48
N LYS A 79 -4.01 19.48 27.64
CA LYS A 79 -3.15 19.10 28.76
C LYS A 79 -3.92 18.35 29.88
N GLU A 80 -5.17 17.99 29.68
CA GLU A 80 -6.05 17.41 30.69
C GLU A 80 -5.50 16.15 31.36
N ASP A 81 -4.70 15.37 30.64
CA ASP A 81 -4.05 14.15 31.18
C ASP A 81 -2.89 14.44 32.15
N GLN A 82 -2.43 15.71 32.21
CA GLN A 82 -1.26 16.13 32.99
C GLN A 82 -1.66 16.94 34.26
N VAL A 83 -2.94 17.21 34.43
CA VAL A 83 -3.46 18.06 35.52
C VAL A 83 -4.11 17.24 36.63
N ASN A 84 -4.20 17.85 37.85
CA ASN A 84 -4.89 17.22 38.94
C ASN A 84 -6.42 17.30 38.85
N ALA A 85 -7.15 16.58 39.69
CA ALA A 85 -8.61 16.50 39.64
C ALA A 85 -9.32 17.85 39.80
N GLN A 86 -8.75 18.78 40.57
CA GLN A 86 -9.30 20.13 40.75
C GLN A 86 -9.13 20.97 39.49
N GLN A 87 -7.97 20.93 38.86
CA GLN A 87 -7.67 21.60 37.62
C GLN A 87 -8.55 21.06 36.47
N LYS A 88 -8.73 19.72 36.40
CA LYS A 88 -9.65 19.09 35.44
C LYS A 88 -11.07 19.61 35.61
N ALA A 89 -11.61 19.69 36.85
CA ALA A 89 -12.95 20.23 37.07
C ALA A 89 -13.09 21.72 36.62
N MET A 90 -12.00 22.52 36.74
CA MET A 90 -11.98 23.89 36.26
C MET A 90 -11.98 23.92 34.73
N ILE A 91 -11.19 23.09 34.07
CA ILE A 91 -11.15 22.96 32.59
C ILE A 91 -12.51 22.54 32.06
N ASP A 92 -13.14 21.51 32.64
CA ASP A 92 -14.46 21.05 32.27
C ASP A 92 -15.54 22.16 32.37
N ARG A 93 -15.46 22.96 33.43
CA ARG A 93 -16.39 24.08 33.66
C ARG A 93 -16.19 25.21 32.65
N LEU A 94 -14.93 25.53 32.31
CA LEU A 94 -14.61 26.50 31.25
C LEU A 94 -15.03 25.99 29.87
N ALA A 95 -14.81 24.71 29.58
CA ALA A 95 -15.23 24.08 28.34
C ALA A 95 -16.76 24.13 28.17
N ALA A 96 -17.52 23.95 29.25
CA ALA A 96 -18.99 24.10 29.20
C ALA A 96 -19.43 25.54 28.95
N GLU A 97 -18.76 26.54 29.57
CA GLU A 97 -19.05 27.97 29.38
C GLU A 97 -18.77 28.45 27.94
N PHE A 98 -17.69 27.94 27.33
CA PHE A 98 -17.26 28.32 25.97
C PHE A 98 -17.61 27.27 24.92
N SER A 99 -18.61 26.41 25.19
CA SER A 99 -18.97 25.28 24.34
C SER A 99 -19.36 25.71 22.91
N GLU A 100 -20.04 26.85 22.76
CA GLU A 100 -20.45 27.36 21.44
C GLU A 100 -19.23 27.80 20.62
N GLU A 101 -18.31 28.56 21.23
CA GLU A 101 -17.09 29.01 20.57
C GLU A 101 -16.14 27.85 20.27
N LEU A 102 -16.02 26.87 21.18
CA LEU A 102 -15.23 25.65 20.97
C LEU A 102 -15.80 24.81 19.83
N ASN A 103 -17.13 24.69 19.75
CA ASN A 103 -17.79 24.02 18.62
C ASN A 103 -17.56 24.76 17.31
N ASN A 104 -17.66 26.09 17.32
CA ASN A 104 -17.38 26.91 16.14
C ASN A 104 -15.91 26.83 15.72
N LEU A 105 -14.97 26.78 16.63
CA LEU A 105 -13.54 26.53 16.35
C LEU A 105 -13.35 25.12 15.78
N GLY A 106 -14.01 24.12 16.34
CA GLY A 106 -13.98 22.74 15.83
C GLY A 106 -14.58 22.59 14.45
N VAL A 107 -15.72 23.25 14.20
CA VAL A 107 -16.35 23.29 12.86
C VAL A 107 -15.48 24.05 11.85
N ARG A 108 -14.79 25.10 12.26
CA ARG A 108 -13.87 25.80 11.36
C ARG A 108 -12.61 25.00 11.06
N VAL A 109 -12.08 24.28 12.04
CA VAL A 109 -10.95 23.35 11.84
C VAL A 109 -11.38 22.18 10.97
N ALA A 110 -12.53 21.56 11.27
CA ALA A 110 -13.08 20.48 10.46
C ALA A 110 -13.37 20.93 9.00
N ASN A 111 -13.95 22.13 8.80
CA ASN A 111 -14.17 22.66 7.46
C ASN A 111 -12.86 23.06 6.73
N LEU A 112 -11.79 23.38 7.45
CA LEU A 112 -10.47 23.60 6.87
C LEU A 112 -9.80 22.26 6.53
N GLU A 113 -9.89 21.27 7.40
CA GLU A 113 -9.46 19.90 7.17
C GLU A 113 -10.20 19.30 5.97
N ASP A 114 -11.53 19.44 5.90
CA ASP A 114 -12.34 18.99 4.76
C ASP A 114 -11.97 19.70 3.44
N ARG A 115 -11.43 20.91 3.47
CA ARG A 115 -11.08 21.69 2.27
C ARG A 115 -9.60 21.57 1.89
N VAL A 116 -8.73 21.28 2.85
CA VAL A 116 -7.27 21.17 2.64
C VAL A 116 -6.85 19.71 2.47
N ASP A 117 -7.53 18.78 3.16
CA ASP A 117 -7.14 17.36 3.24
C ASP A 117 -8.13 16.39 2.56
N ASN A 118 -9.00 16.88 1.67
CA ASN A 118 -9.93 15.99 0.96
C ASN A 118 -9.18 15.01 0.03
N VAL A 119 -7.96 15.34 -0.39
CA VAL A 119 -7.11 14.46 -1.19
C VAL A 119 -5.77 14.24 -0.50
N LYS A 120 -5.55 13.02 -0.03
CA LYS A 120 -4.23 12.57 0.46
C LYS A 120 -3.39 12.15 -0.74
N TRP A 121 -2.18 12.67 -0.82
CA TRP A 121 -1.20 12.32 -1.83
C TRP A 121 -0.10 11.47 -1.21
N THR A 122 0.13 10.30 -1.76
CA THR A 122 1.30 9.46 -1.48
C THR A 122 1.94 9.06 -2.80
N GLY A 123 3.13 8.53 -2.75
CA GLY A 123 3.79 8.08 -3.95
C GLY A 123 5.20 7.57 -3.73
N GLU A 124 5.86 7.28 -4.83
CA GLU A 124 7.25 6.83 -4.84
C GLU A 124 8.01 7.32 -6.07
N LEU A 125 9.30 7.56 -5.88
CA LEU A 125 10.27 7.57 -6.98
C LEU A 125 11.09 6.29 -6.87
N ARG A 126 11.16 5.51 -7.95
CA ARG A 126 11.76 4.18 -7.93
C ARG A 126 12.70 3.99 -9.10
N TYR A 127 13.95 3.62 -8.82
CA TYR A 127 14.88 3.15 -9.85
C TYR A 127 15.02 1.64 -9.76
N THR A 128 14.83 0.95 -10.88
CA THR A 128 14.96 -0.49 -11.01
C THR A 128 16.04 -0.81 -12.05
N TYR A 129 16.91 -1.74 -11.69
CA TYR A 129 17.90 -2.37 -12.57
C TYR A 129 17.63 -3.86 -12.63
N GLU A 130 17.50 -4.40 -13.83
CA GLU A 130 17.36 -5.83 -14.06
C GLU A 130 18.41 -6.31 -15.04
N LYS A 131 18.96 -7.49 -14.78
CA LYS A 131 19.84 -8.19 -15.73
C LYS A 131 19.41 -9.64 -15.80
N THR A 132 18.91 -10.02 -16.97
CA THR A 132 18.54 -11.40 -17.29
C THR A 132 19.62 -12.01 -18.18
N GLY A 133 20.02 -13.24 -17.90
CA GLY A 133 21.02 -13.98 -18.66
C GLY A 133 20.86 -15.47 -18.45
N GLY A 134 21.52 -16.25 -19.28
CA GLY A 134 21.42 -17.70 -19.24
C GLY A 134 21.72 -18.31 -20.60
N GLU A 135 21.53 -19.60 -20.72
CA GLU A 135 21.79 -20.32 -21.98
C GLU A 135 20.80 -19.94 -23.08
N PHE A 136 19.53 -19.74 -22.70
CA PHE A 136 18.49 -19.28 -23.64
C PHE A 136 18.80 -17.89 -24.17
N MET A 137 19.05 -16.93 -23.29
CA MET A 137 19.38 -15.55 -23.66
C MET A 137 20.65 -15.50 -24.53
N GLY A 138 21.66 -16.34 -24.22
CA GLY A 138 22.88 -16.42 -25.01
C GLY A 138 22.66 -16.96 -26.41
N LYS A 139 21.70 -17.88 -26.60
CA LYS A 139 21.45 -18.57 -27.89
C LYS A 139 20.47 -17.81 -28.78
N TYR A 140 19.41 -17.23 -28.20
CA TYR A 140 18.27 -16.67 -28.95
C TYR A 140 18.19 -15.14 -28.91
N GLU A 141 18.63 -14.50 -27.83
CA GLU A 141 18.51 -13.06 -27.61
C GLU A 141 19.84 -12.30 -27.77
N GLY A 142 20.89 -12.96 -28.30
CA GLY A 142 22.20 -12.33 -28.53
C GLY A 142 23.00 -12.03 -27.26
N GLY A 143 22.61 -12.55 -26.12
CA GLY A 143 23.30 -12.40 -24.85
C GLY A 143 22.42 -11.94 -23.70
N ALA A 144 23.05 -11.58 -22.57
CA ALA A 144 22.32 -11.09 -21.42
C ALA A 144 21.64 -9.73 -21.71
N GLN A 145 20.36 -9.62 -21.37
CA GLN A 145 19.60 -8.38 -21.48
C GLN A 145 19.69 -7.59 -20.18
N THR A 146 19.73 -6.27 -20.30
CA THR A 146 19.75 -5.34 -19.17
C THR A 146 18.63 -4.34 -19.36
N ASN A 147 17.80 -4.17 -18.32
CA ASN A 147 16.74 -3.18 -18.28
C ASN A 147 17.00 -2.16 -17.18
N HIS A 148 16.69 -0.90 -17.45
CA HIS A 148 16.74 0.21 -16.52
C HIS A 148 15.40 0.93 -16.54
N GLU A 149 14.79 1.11 -15.39
CA GLU A 149 13.54 1.84 -15.26
C GLU A 149 13.65 2.87 -14.14
N LEU A 150 13.29 4.09 -14.41
CA LEU A 150 12.98 5.09 -13.40
C LEU A 150 11.47 5.36 -13.44
N LEU A 151 10.78 5.06 -12.34
CA LEU A 151 9.33 5.23 -12.21
C LEU A 151 9.03 6.34 -11.21
N PHE A 152 8.18 7.28 -11.61
CA PHE A 152 7.51 8.20 -10.70
C PHE A 152 6.04 7.80 -10.59
N ARG A 153 5.58 7.57 -9.35
CA ARG A 153 4.21 7.16 -9.03
C ARG A 153 3.55 8.15 -8.09
N LEU A 154 2.29 8.47 -8.37
CA LEU A 154 1.41 9.20 -7.47
C LEU A 154 0.15 8.40 -7.17
N GLU A 155 -0.25 8.36 -5.91
CA GLU A 155 -1.41 7.63 -5.41
C GLU A 155 -2.34 8.57 -4.63
N PRO A 156 -3.19 9.37 -5.34
CA PRO A 156 -4.18 10.20 -4.68
C PRO A 156 -5.34 9.36 -4.13
N GLU A 157 -5.74 9.67 -2.89
CA GLU A 157 -6.93 9.16 -2.23
C GLU A 157 -7.82 10.33 -1.82
N ALA A 158 -9.03 10.42 -2.36
CA ALA A 158 -10.02 11.44 -2.04
C ALA A 158 -11.17 10.86 -1.22
N THR A 159 -11.51 11.48 -0.08
CA THR A 159 -12.69 11.14 0.70
C THR A 159 -13.93 11.76 0.08
N VAL A 160 -14.93 10.93 -0.29
CA VAL A 160 -16.21 11.39 -0.85
C VAL A 160 -17.21 11.64 0.26
N ASN A 161 -17.32 10.71 1.20
CA ASN A 161 -18.16 10.79 2.40
C ASN A 161 -17.71 9.76 3.44
N ASP A 162 -18.46 9.56 4.51
CA ASP A 162 -18.11 8.67 5.63
C ASP A 162 -17.92 7.20 5.22
N HIS A 163 -18.43 6.79 4.05
CA HIS A 163 -18.34 5.41 3.57
C HIS A 163 -17.49 5.25 2.33
N TRP A 164 -17.40 6.29 1.49
CA TRP A 164 -16.79 6.18 0.16
C TRP A 164 -15.53 7.01 0.02
N LYS A 165 -14.53 6.41 -0.62
CA LYS A 165 -13.29 7.03 -1.09
C LYS A 165 -13.12 6.77 -2.57
N VAL A 166 -12.41 7.65 -3.26
CA VAL A 166 -11.92 7.43 -4.62
C VAL A 166 -10.41 7.37 -4.57
N LYS A 167 -9.87 6.34 -5.16
CA LYS A 167 -8.43 6.07 -5.22
C LYS A 167 -7.97 6.01 -6.67
N ALA A 168 -6.80 6.55 -6.94
CA ALA A 168 -6.18 6.44 -8.25
C ALA A 168 -4.67 6.18 -8.12
N ARG A 169 -4.06 5.71 -9.20
CA ARG A 169 -2.61 5.55 -9.33
C ARG A 169 -2.18 6.03 -10.70
N LEU A 170 -1.26 6.96 -10.69
CA LEU A 170 -0.64 7.55 -11.87
C LEU A 170 0.83 7.15 -11.91
N ASP A 171 1.25 6.48 -12.96
CA ASP A 171 2.64 6.07 -13.17
C ASP A 171 3.23 6.78 -14.40
N ALA A 172 4.45 7.29 -14.26
CA ALA A 172 5.29 7.75 -15.34
C ALA A 172 6.64 7.03 -15.27
N ALA A 173 6.96 6.27 -16.30
CA ALA A 173 8.19 5.48 -16.37
C ALA A 173 9.03 5.88 -17.57
N TRP A 174 10.35 5.86 -17.42
CA TRP A 174 11.30 6.04 -18.53
C TRP A 174 12.59 5.26 -18.27
N ASN A 175 13.30 5.00 -19.34
CA ASN A 175 14.61 4.34 -19.29
C ASN A 175 15.73 5.39 -19.21
N PRO A 176 16.40 5.57 -18.05
CA PRO A 176 17.45 6.58 -17.90
C PRO A 176 18.73 6.27 -18.67
N SER A 177 18.93 5.06 -19.18
CA SER A 177 20.09 4.71 -19.98
C SER A 177 20.01 5.22 -21.42
N THR A 178 18.80 5.41 -21.93
CA THR A 178 18.50 5.92 -23.28
C THR A 178 17.85 7.29 -23.27
N ASP A 179 17.50 7.80 -22.08
CA ASP A 179 16.70 9.00 -21.87
C ASP A 179 15.39 8.99 -22.68
N SER A 180 14.79 7.79 -22.79
CA SER A 180 13.55 7.55 -23.51
C SER A 180 12.51 6.84 -22.63
N SER A 181 11.24 7.12 -22.86
CA SER A 181 10.16 6.26 -22.40
C SER A 181 10.06 5.03 -23.30
N ASP A 182 9.73 3.87 -22.73
CA ASP A 182 9.44 2.68 -23.53
C ASP A 182 8.35 2.99 -24.57
N GLU A 183 8.62 2.60 -25.82
CA GLU A 183 7.76 2.72 -26.98
C GLU A 183 7.33 4.15 -27.40
N ASP A 184 8.17 4.78 -28.20
CA ASP A 184 7.85 5.87 -29.16
C ASP A 184 7.29 7.21 -28.64
N HIS A 185 7.19 7.46 -27.35
CA HIS A 185 6.62 8.74 -26.90
C HIS A 185 7.24 9.25 -25.60
N ASP A 186 7.50 10.53 -25.57
CA ASP A 186 7.76 11.35 -24.38
C ASP A 186 6.98 10.85 -23.15
N SER A 187 7.68 10.68 -22.03
CA SER A 187 7.21 10.21 -20.72
C SER A 187 5.70 10.40 -20.47
N LYS A 188 4.88 9.43 -20.86
CA LYS A 188 3.43 9.51 -20.70
C LYS A 188 3.06 9.14 -19.28
N VAL A 189 2.30 10.00 -18.63
CA VAL A 189 1.61 9.65 -17.39
C VAL A 189 0.46 8.69 -17.74
N SER A 190 0.50 7.49 -17.20
CA SER A 190 -0.55 6.49 -17.39
C SER A 190 -1.41 6.34 -16.13
N LEU A 191 -2.73 6.30 -16.32
CA LEU A 191 -3.68 6.01 -15.24
C LEU A 191 -3.72 4.48 -15.05
N LYS A 192 -3.01 3.99 -14.02
CA LYS A 192 -2.96 2.55 -13.70
C LYS A 192 -4.18 2.09 -12.93
N GLN A 193 -4.63 2.87 -11.95
CA GLN A 193 -5.81 2.57 -11.13
C GLN A 193 -6.73 3.78 -11.06
N ALA A 194 -8.04 3.52 -11.06
CA ALA A 194 -9.10 4.50 -10.78
C ALA A 194 -10.34 3.75 -10.33
N TYR A 195 -10.63 3.78 -9.03
CA TYR A 195 -11.76 3.06 -8.45
C TYR A 195 -12.35 3.76 -7.24
N ALA A 196 -13.59 3.42 -6.94
CA ALA A 196 -14.26 3.82 -5.72
C ALA A 196 -14.26 2.64 -4.74
N GLU A 197 -13.93 2.92 -3.48
CA GLU A 197 -13.97 1.99 -2.36
C GLU A 197 -15.03 2.43 -1.36
N GLY A 198 -15.99 1.56 -1.06
CA GLY A 198 -17.04 1.79 -0.09
C GLY A 198 -16.93 0.83 1.09
N THR A 199 -16.91 1.35 2.33
CA THR A 199 -16.80 0.55 3.56
C THR A 199 -18.06 0.63 4.38
N TYR A 200 -18.65 -0.53 4.67
CA TYR A 200 -19.86 -0.70 5.48
C TYR A 200 -19.63 -1.78 6.55
N GLY A 201 -19.17 -1.37 7.72
CA GLY A 201 -18.76 -2.28 8.78
C GLY A 201 -17.57 -3.13 8.33
N THR A 202 -17.74 -4.46 8.24
CA THR A 202 -16.73 -5.39 7.76
C THR A 202 -16.87 -5.76 6.27
N THR A 203 -17.73 -5.05 5.54
CA THR A 203 -17.92 -5.25 4.11
C THR A 203 -17.26 -4.09 3.35
N VAL A 204 -16.40 -4.42 2.38
CA VAL A 204 -15.78 -3.45 1.46
C VAL A 204 -16.24 -3.74 0.05
N ILE A 205 -16.59 -2.68 -0.68
CA ILE A 205 -17.05 -2.73 -2.07
C ILE A 205 -16.13 -1.87 -2.91
N ASP A 206 -15.49 -2.47 -3.90
CA ASP A 206 -14.63 -1.78 -4.85
C ASP A 206 -15.24 -1.81 -6.25
N ALA A 207 -15.14 -0.71 -6.99
CA ALA A 207 -15.62 -0.63 -8.36
C ALA A 207 -14.77 0.33 -9.19
N GLY A 208 -14.28 -0.16 -10.33
CA GLY A 208 -13.40 0.57 -11.24
C GLY A 208 -12.22 -0.25 -11.73
N LYS A 209 -11.11 0.40 -12.05
CA LYS A 209 -9.83 -0.25 -12.30
C LYS A 209 -9.05 -0.29 -10.99
N MET A 210 -8.95 -1.47 -10.37
CA MET A 210 -8.45 -1.67 -9.02
C MET A 210 -7.35 -2.72 -8.97
N PRO A 211 -6.48 -2.71 -7.93
CA PRO A 211 -5.52 -3.78 -7.72
C PRO A 211 -6.23 -5.09 -7.35
N VAL A 212 -5.80 -6.19 -7.94
CA VAL A 212 -6.25 -7.56 -7.63
C VAL A 212 -5.03 -8.40 -7.29
N PHE A 213 -5.07 -8.98 -6.10
CA PHE A 213 -3.98 -9.77 -5.55
C PHE A 213 -4.52 -11.12 -5.08
N THR A 214 -3.95 -12.20 -5.60
CA THR A 214 -4.24 -13.56 -5.15
C THR A 214 -3.28 -13.99 -4.04
N GLU A 215 -3.52 -15.14 -3.43
CA GLU A 215 -2.69 -15.65 -2.34
C GLU A 215 -1.20 -15.65 -2.72
N GLN A 216 -0.39 -14.97 -1.93
CA GLN A 216 1.05 -14.75 -2.15
C GLN A 216 1.42 -14.12 -3.51
N GLY A 217 0.48 -13.56 -4.25
CA GLY A 217 0.71 -12.97 -5.57
C GLY A 217 1.22 -13.96 -6.63
N VAL A 218 1.05 -15.27 -6.43
CA VAL A 218 1.58 -16.27 -7.36
C VAL A 218 0.79 -16.33 -8.65
N LEU A 219 -0.53 -16.20 -8.57
CA LEU A 219 -1.39 -16.30 -9.75
C LEU A 219 -1.61 -14.95 -10.41
N ILE A 220 -2.01 -13.94 -9.64
CA ILE A 220 -2.26 -12.56 -10.11
C ILE A 220 -1.81 -11.56 -9.05
N ASP A 221 -1.06 -10.56 -9.50
CA ASP A 221 -0.76 -9.29 -8.85
C ASP A 221 -0.77 -8.20 -9.92
N ASP A 222 -1.96 -7.66 -10.23
CA ASP A 222 -2.12 -6.69 -11.32
C ASP A 222 -3.40 -5.85 -11.13
N ASP A 223 -3.57 -4.82 -11.98
CA ASP A 223 -4.69 -3.89 -11.98
C ASP A 223 -5.80 -4.34 -12.96
N LEU A 224 -6.98 -4.65 -12.45
CA LEU A 224 -8.11 -5.16 -13.21
C LEU A 224 -9.33 -4.23 -13.16
N SER A 225 -10.07 -4.16 -14.25
CA SER A 225 -11.32 -3.39 -14.32
C SER A 225 -12.52 -4.28 -13.96
N GLY A 226 -13.28 -3.88 -12.94
CA GLY A 226 -14.42 -4.67 -12.49
C GLY A 226 -15.03 -4.16 -11.20
N ALA A 227 -15.63 -5.08 -10.46
CA ALA A 227 -16.13 -4.84 -9.12
C ALA A 227 -15.76 -6.01 -8.21
N ALA A 228 -15.47 -5.68 -6.95
CA ALA A 228 -15.19 -6.63 -5.89
C ALA A 228 -16.07 -6.37 -4.66
N VAL A 229 -16.37 -7.42 -3.94
CA VAL A 229 -17.00 -7.33 -2.61
C VAL A 229 -16.22 -8.22 -1.67
N THR A 230 -15.68 -7.62 -0.62
CA THR A 230 -14.98 -8.30 0.47
C THR A 230 -15.87 -8.33 1.70
N PHE A 231 -16.11 -9.52 2.23
CA PHE A 231 -16.82 -9.76 3.50
C PHE A 231 -15.81 -10.13 4.58
N GLY A 232 -16.06 -9.69 5.80
CA GLY A 232 -15.18 -9.96 6.94
C GLY A 232 -13.84 -9.24 6.85
N ALA A 233 -13.77 -8.06 6.22
CA ALA A 233 -12.56 -7.25 6.22
C ALA A 233 -12.09 -7.00 7.66
N GLU A 234 -10.76 -7.14 7.90
CA GLU A 234 -10.13 -7.04 9.22
C GLU A 234 -10.57 -8.13 10.25
N GLN A 235 -11.36 -9.11 9.83
CA GLN A 235 -11.74 -10.24 10.66
C GLN A 235 -10.77 -11.42 10.47
N PRO A 236 -10.72 -12.37 11.44
CA PRO A 236 -9.93 -13.58 11.27
C PRO A 236 -10.29 -14.42 10.04
N PHE A 237 -11.52 -14.32 9.59
CA PHE A 237 -11.96 -14.92 8.33
C PHE A 237 -12.54 -13.84 7.42
N SER A 238 -12.03 -13.79 6.19
CA SER A 238 -12.53 -12.90 5.15
C SER A 238 -12.64 -13.61 3.81
N GLY A 239 -13.49 -13.09 2.95
CA GLY A 239 -13.67 -13.59 1.60
C GLY A 239 -13.95 -12.46 0.62
N THR A 240 -13.31 -12.49 -0.55
CA THR A 240 -13.49 -11.53 -1.63
C THR A 240 -14.04 -12.24 -2.86
N ILE A 241 -15.06 -11.65 -3.47
CA ILE A 241 -15.58 -12.05 -4.77
C ILE A 241 -15.30 -10.91 -5.74
N PHE A 242 -14.66 -11.21 -6.86
CA PHE A 242 -14.37 -10.25 -7.93
C PHE A 242 -14.97 -10.72 -9.24
N ALA A 243 -15.49 -9.79 -10.05
CA ALA A 243 -15.89 -10.02 -11.43
C ALA A 243 -15.50 -8.81 -12.30
N GLY A 244 -14.82 -9.06 -13.40
CA GLY A 244 -14.31 -7.98 -14.24
C GLY A 244 -13.64 -8.46 -15.49
N ARG A 245 -12.74 -7.61 -16.00
CA ARG A 245 -11.97 -7.85 -17.22
C ARG A 245 -10.50 -7.66 -16.96
N TYR A 246 -9.71 -8.51 -17.60
CA TYR A 246 -8.26 -8.46 -17.57
C TYR A 246 -7.70 -8.27 -18.99
N ASN A 247 -6.76 -7.34 -19.15
CA ASN A 247 -6.03 -7.19 -20.42
C ASN A 247 -4.86 -8.16 -20.44
N LEU A 248 -4.91 -9.12 -21.37
CA LEU A 248 -3.91 -10.18 -21.52
C LEU A 248 -2.53 -9.67 -21.96
N GLU A 249 -2.45 -8.48 -22.54
CA GLU A 249 -1.17 -7.85 -22.87
C GLU A 249 -0.34 -7.49 -21.63
N HIS A 250 -0.98 -7.42 -20.44
CA HIS A 250 -0.30 -7.22 -19.16
C HIS A 250 0.08 -8.54 -18.46
N SER A 251 -0.38 -9.68 -19.01
CA SER A 251 -0.07 -10.98 -18.42
C SER A 251 1.37 -11.41 -18.70
N ALA A 252 1.79 -12.47 -18.03
CA ALA A 252 3.05 -13.15 -18.33
C ALA A 252 3.16 -13.66 -19.78
N LEU A 253 2.03 -13.71 -20.51
CA LEU A 253 1.92 -14.03 -21.94
C LEU A 253 1.73 -12.76 -22.80
N GLY A 254 2.01 -11.59 -22.25
CA GLY A 254 1.73 -10.31 -22.93
C GLY A 254 2.49 -10.15 -24.24
N ASP A 255 3.73 -10.61 -24.27
CA ASP A 255 4.57 -10.50 -25.48
C ASP A 255 4.07 -11.43 -26.60
N GLU A 256 3.62 -12.65 -26.28
CA GLU A 256 3.00 -13.57 -27.24
C GLU A 256 1.67 -13.00 -27.78
N VAL A 257 0.90 -12.31 -26.93
CA VAL A 257 -0.34 -11.64 -27.35
C VAL A 257 -0.05 -10.46 -28.28
N LYS A 258 0.98 -9.67 -28.00
CA LYS A 258 1.43 -8.56 -28.85
C LYS A 258 1.94 -9.07 -30.21
N GLU A 259 2.82 -10.07 -30.19
CA GLU A 259 3.35 -10.71 -31.40
C GLU A 259 2.24 -11.30 -32.30
N ALA A 260 1.26 -11.96 -31.67
CA ALA A 260 0.10 -12.47 -32.41
C ALA A 260 -0.66 -11.33 -33.12
N ARG A 261 -0.81 -10.17 -32.47
CA ARG A 261 -1.45 -8.98 -33.09
C ARG A 261 -0.65 -8.42 -34.25
N GLU A 262 0.66 -8.32 -34.10
CA GLU A 262 1.56 -7.89 -35.19
C GLU A 262 1.50 -8.83 -36.40
N ASN A 263 1.30 -10.12 -36.13
CA ASN A 263 1.10 -11.15 -37.19
C ASN A 263 -0.35 -11.21 -37.71
N GLY A 264 -1.18 -10.20 -37.43
CA GLY A 264 -2.52 -10.05 -38.00
C GLY A 264 -3.66 -10.67 -37.20
N PHE A 265 -3.44 -11.05 -35.94
CA PHE A 265 -4.51 -11.46 -35.08
C PHE A 265 -5.43 -10.27 -34.74
N THR A 266 -6.72 -10.40 -35.05
CA THR A 266 -7.73 -9.35 -34.85
C THR A 266 -8.66 -9.61 -33.68
N GLY A 267 -8.37 -10.64 -32.86
CA GLY A 267 -9.15 -11.01 -31.69
C GLY A 267 -9.06 -9.99 -30.55
N ARG A 268 -9.84 -10.24 -29.50
CA ARG A 268 -9.83 -9.40 -28.30
C ARG A 268 -8.64 -9.76 -27.41
N THR A 269 -7.95 -8.75 -26.92
CA THR A 269 -6.84 -8.91 -25.96
C THR A 269 -7.31 -8.96 -24.50
N ASN A 270 -8.62 -8.89 -24.26
CA ASN A 270 -9.18 -8.94 -22.91
C ASN A 270 -9.93 -10.27 -22.65
N ALA A 271 -9.86 -10.71 -21.39
CA ALA A 271 -10.57 -11.86 -20.88
C ALA A 271 -11.58 -11.43 -19.80
N ASP A 272 -12.70 -12.16 -19.72
CA ASP A 272 -13.59 -12.08 -18.56
C ASP A 272 -12.91 -12.83 -17.39
N LEU A 273 -12.78 -12.18 -16.24
CA LEU A 273 -12.19 -12.76 -15.05
C LEU A 273 -13.21 -12.77 -13.90
N GLN A 274 -13.33 -13.92 -13.25
CA GLN A 274 -14.09 -14.13 -12.03
C GLN A 274 -13.16 -14.74 -11.00
N MET A 275 -13.20 -14.23 -9.77
CA MET A 275 -12.33 -14.70 -8.69
C MET A 275 -13.10 -14.84 -7.39
N VAL A 276 -12.74 -15.84 -6.62
CA VAL A 276 -13.06 -15.97 -5.20
C VAL A 276 -11.75 -16.18 -4.45
N ASN A 277 -11.52 -15.32 -3.47
CA ASN A 277 -10.40 -15.44 -2.54
C ASN A 277 -10.96 -15.61 -1.14
N LEU A 278 -10.39 -16.53 -0.37
CA LEU A 278 -10.76 -16.81 1.02
C LEU A 278 -9.50 -16.73 1.88
N ASN A 279 -9.57 -16.02 3.00
CA ASN A 279 -8.45 -15.84 3.91
C ASN A 279 -8.88 -16.23 5.34
N TRP A 280 -8.01 -16.96 6.01
CA TRP A 280 -8.17 -17.31 7.41
C TRP A 280 -6.90 -16.97 8.20
N ASN A 281 -7.05 -16.00 9.11
CA ASN A 281 -6.01 -15.44 9.97
C ASN A 281 -6.36 -15.70 11.45
N PRO A 282 -6.24 -16.94 11.96
CA PRO A 282 -6.61 -17.27 13.34
C PRO A 282 -5.73 -16.54 14.36
N SER A 283 -4.57 -16.05 13.95
CA SER A 283 -3.65 -15.26 14.75
C SER A 283 -2.70 -14.46 13.83
N GLU A 284 -1.99 -13.49 14.37
CA GLU A 284 -0.93 -12.76 13.66
C GLU A 284 0.22 -13.65 13.18
N LYS A 285 0.33 -14.85 13.74
CA LYS A 285 1.40 -15.81 13.42
C LYS A 285 1.03 -16.79 12.31
N PHE A 286 -0.23 -16.92 11.98
CA PHE A 286 -0.67 -17.95 11.03
C PHE A 286 -1.73 -17.42 10.08
N HIS A 287 -1.49 -17.62 8.79
CA HIS A 287 -2.38 -17.28 7.69
C HIS A 287 -2.53 -18.46 6.75
N VAL A 288 -3.74 -18.67 6.26
CA VAL A 288 -4.06 -19.57 5.15
C VAL A 288 -4.97 -18.83 4.18
N GLY A 289 -4.61 -18.87 2.90
CA GLY A 289 -5.41 -18.30 1.82
C GLY A 289 -5.71 -19.32 0.75
N ALA A 290 -6.86 -19.19 0.11
CA ALA A 290 -7.27 -20.03 -1.01
C ALA A 290 -7.88 -19.16 -2.12
N ASP A 291 -7.49 -19.47 -3.37
CA ASP A 291 -7.99 -18.78 -4.55
C ASP A 291 -8.72 -19.73 -5.48
N TYR A 292 -9.76 -19.24 -6.11
CA TYR A 292 -10.31 -19.77 -7.33
C TYR A 292 -10.45 -18.65 -8.36
N VAL A 293 -9.84 -18.83 -9.53
CA VAL A 293 -9.92 -17.86 -10.63
C VAL A 293 -10.40 -18.57 -11.88
N ARG A 294 -11.39 -17.98 -12.52
CA ARG A 294 -11.87 -18.38 -13.84
C ARG A 294 -11.61 -17.26 -14.83
N LEU A 295 -10.82 -17.56 -15.83
CA LEU A 295 -10.44 -16.66 -16.92
C LEU A 295 -11.06 -17.18 -18.21
N LYS A 296 -11.83 -16.35 -18.92
CA LYS A 296 -12.51 -16.73 -20.17
C LYS A 296 -12.22 -15.74 -21.28
N SER A 297 -11.67 -16.24 -22.40
CA SER A 297 -11.54 -15.51 -23.64
C SER A 297 -11.75 -16.43 -24.84
N LYS A 298 -12.63 -16.04 -25.76
CA LYS A 298 -12.86 -16.77 -26.99
C LYS A 298 -11.64 -16.77 -27.93
N ASP A 299 -10.75 -15.82 -27.70
CA ASP A 299 -9.62 -15.56 -28.59
C ASP A 299 -8.34 -16.27 -28.11
N PHE A 300 -8.33 -16.90 -26.93
CA PHE A 300 -7.20 -17.70 -26.43
C PHE A 300 -6.84 -18.87 -27.36
N MET A 301 -7.84 -19.52 -27.94
CA MET A 301 -7.64 -20.69 -28.81
C MET A 301 -7.00 -20.38 -30.14
N HIS A 302 -7.07 -19.12 -30.58
CA HIS A 302 -6.56 -18.68 -31.90
C HIS A 302 -5.29 -17.85 -31.79
N GLY A 303 -4.86 -17.51 -30.58
CA GLY A 303 -3.66 -16.73 -30.32
C GLY A 303 -2.47 -17.61 -29.95
N ALA A 304 -1.30 -17.00 -29.88
CA ALA A 304 -0.01 -17.63 -29.61
C ALA A 304 0.08 -18.42 -28.30
N ALA A 305 -0.84 -18.18 -27.35
CA ALA A 305 -0.78 -18.78 -26.03
C ALA A 305 -1.30 -20.23 -25.97
N GLY A 306 -2.06 -20.69 -26.97
CA GLY A 306 -2.61 -22.06 -27.00
C GLY A 306 -3.39 -22.47 -25.74
N LEU A 307 -4.01 -21.52 -25.02
CA LEU A 307 -4.83 -21.77 -23.85
C LEU A 307 -6.28 -22.12 -24.27
N ASP A 308 -6.97 -22.88 -23.44
CA ASP A 308 -8.40 -23.12 -23.64
C ASP A 308 -9.22 -21.83 -23.57
N GLU A 309 -10.41 -21.81 -24.23
CA GLU A 309 -11.36 -20.71 -24.13
C GLU A 309 -11.68 -20.34 -22.65
N VAL A 310 -11.62 -21.31 -21.75
CA VAL A 310 -11.84 -21.15 -20.32
C VAL A 310 -10.71 -21.81 -19.54
N CYS A 311 -9.97 -20.99 -18.79
CA CYS A 311 -8.98 -21.48 -17.85
C CYS A 311 -9.50 -21.36 -16.42
N ASN A 312 -9.38 -22.43 -15.65
CA ASN A 312 -9.77 -22.49 -14.25
C ASN A 312 -8.53 -22.72 -13.40
N PHE A 313 -8.28 -21.83 -12.45
CA PHE A 313 -7.15 -21.91 -11.54
C PHE A 313 -7.67 -22.04 -10.12
N TRP A 314 -7.00 -22.83 -9.32
CA TRP A 314 -7.17 -22.82 -7.88
C TRP A 314 -5.81 -22.81 -7.21
N GLY A 315 -5.77 -22.23 -6.03
CA GLY A 315 -4.56 -22.10 -5.22
C GLY A 315 -4.83 -22.24 -3.75
N LEU A 316 -3.83 -22.71 -3.02
CA LEU A 316 -3.81 -22.75 -1.58
C LEU A 316 -2.43 -22.35 -1.10
N GLY A 317 -2.38 -21.35 -0.23
CA GLY A 317 -1.15 -20.87 0.38
C GLY A 317 -1.27 -20.77 1.89
N MET A 318 -0.12 -20.78 2.55
CA MET A 318 -0.01 -20.58 3.99
C MET A 318 1.22 -19.74 4.32
N LYS A 319 1.14 -18.99 5.43
CA LYS A 319 2.26 -18.29 6.04
C LYS A 319 2.25 -18.55 7.54
N TRP A 320 3.39 -18.96 8.07
CA TRP A 320 3.59 -19.21 9.49
C TRP A 320 4.77 -18.39 10.01
N ARG A 321 4.53 -17.66 11.10
CA ARG A 321 5.54 -16.85 11.80
C ARG A 321 5.73 -17.42 13.22
N PRO A 322 6.60 -18.40 13.42
CA PRO A 322 6.87 -18.94 14.75
C PRO A 322 7.38 -17.86 15.71
N GLU A 323 8.16 -16.93 15.19
CA GLU A 323 8.69 -15.76 15.86
C GLU A 323 8.48 -14.50 15.02
N SER A 324 8.59 -13.33 15.62
CA SER A 324 8.44 -12.03 14.93
C SER A 324 9.49 -11.81 13.82
N THR A 325 10.61 -12.51 13.91
CA THR A 325 11.77 -12.35 13.01
C THR A 325 11.83 -13.37 11.89
N VAL A 326 11.06 -14.46 11.96
CA VAL A 326 11.11 -15.55 10.96
C VAL A 326 9.72 -15.85 10.43
N ALA A 327 9.61 -15.96 9.13
CA ALA A 327 8.40 -16.42 8.46
C ALA A 327 8.72 -17.55 7.50
N LEU A 328 7.87 -18.58 7.49
CA LEU A 328 7.85 -19.62 6.50
C LEU A 328 6.54 -19.48 5.72
N SER A 329 6.61 -19.32 4.41
CA SER A 329 5.45 -19.29 3.53
C SER A 329 5.59 -20.29 2.40
N GLY A 330 4.46 -20.71 1.87
CA GLY A 330 4.43 -21.61 0.73
C GLY A 330 3.02 -21.91 0.28
N GLY A 331 2.90 -22.45 -0.92
CA GLY A 331 1.61 -22.80 -1.49
C GLY A 331 1.73 -23.53 -2.80
N TYR A 332 0.57 -23.94 -3.31
CA TYR A 332 0.44 -24.68 -4.55
C TYR A 332 -0.75 -24.13 -5.35
N TRP A 333 -0.52 -23.89 -6.64
CA TRP A 333 -1.52 -23.40 -7.60
C TRP A 333 -1.56 -24.33 -8.80
N LYS A 334 -2.73 -24.49 -9.37
CA LYS A 334 -2.95 -25.38 -10.51
C LYS A 334 -4.00 -24.80 -11.46
N ASN A 335 -3.68 -24.81 -12.74
CA ASN A 335 -4.66 -24.67 -13.82
C ASN A 335 -5.31 -26.04 -14.05
N THR A 336 -6.64 -26.09 -14.02
CA THR A 336 -7.44 -27.32 -14.16
C THR A 336 -8.27 -27.33 -15.46
N SER A 337 -7.84 -26.60 -16.48
CA SER A 337 -8.46 -26.62 -17.79
C SER A 337 -8.43 -28.03 -18.39
N ASP A 338 -9.51 -28.42 -19.09
CA ASP A 338 -9.72 -29.79 -19.55
C ASP A 338 -8.84 -30.17 -20.75
N THR A 339 -8.42 -29.19 -21.54
CA THR A 339 -7.59 -29.39 -22.74
C THR A 339 -6.35 -28.52 -22.65
N PRO A 340 -5.20 -29.02 -22.15
CA PRO A 340 -3.96 -28.30 -22.29
C PRO A 340 -3.59 -28.16 -23.78
N PRO A 341 -3.05 -27.03 -24.20
CA PRO A 341 -2.57 -26.83 -25.55
C PRO A 341 -1.63 -27.94 -26.00
N ALA A 342 -1.61 -28.26 -27.30
CA ALA A 342 -0.74 -29.31 -27.84
C ALA A 342 0.72 -29.01 -27.49
N GLY A 343 1.35 -29.92 -26.73
CA GLY A 343 2.73 -29.79 -26.25
C GLY A 343 2.86 -29.27 -24.81
N ILE A 344 1.80 -28.74 -24.18
CA ILE A 344 1.82 -28.37 -22.75
C ILE A 344 1.49 -29.58 -21.89
N VAL A 345 2.50 -30.14 -21.25
CA VAL A 345 2.35 -31.25 -20.31
C VAL A 345 1.94 -30.73 -18.93
N GLY A 346 1.39 -31.60 -18.08
CA GLY A 346 0.88 -31.27 -16.76
C GLY A 346 1.84 -30.50 -15.82
N GLU A 347 3.13 -30.47 -16.12
CA GLU A 347 4.14 -29.68 -15.40
C GLU A 347 3.98 -28.18 -15.58
N HIS A 348 3.48 -27.71 -16.72
CA HIS A 348 3.20 -26.30 -16.99
C HIS A 348 1.94 -25.80 -16.30
N MET A 349 1.05 -26.70 -15.94
CA MET A 349 -0.26 -26.42 -15.36
C MET A 349 -0.19 -26.26 -13.84
N LYS A 350 1.00 -26.23 -13.24
CA LYS A 350 1.18 -26.09 -11.78
C LYS A 350 2.20 -25.01 -11.46
N ALA A 351 1.99 -24.35 -10.35
CA ALA A 351 2.98 -23.47 -9.72
C ALA A 351 3.06 -23.78 -8.22
N TYR A 352 4.22 -23.61 -7.62
CA TYR A 352 4.39 -23.66 -6.18
C TYR A 352 5.54 -22.78 -5.73
N ASN A 353 5.44 -22.34 -4.48
CA ASN A 353 6.39 -21.47 -3.83
C ASN A 353 6.66 -21.98 -2.43
N ILE A 354 7.91 -21.95 -2.00
CA ILE A 354 8.34 -22.17 -0.61
C ILE A 354 9.36 -21.09 -0.30
N GLU A 355 9.13 -20.31 0.74
CA GLU A 355 9.99 -19.18 1.11
C GLU A 355 10.23 -19.15 2.62
N LEU A 356 11.49 -19.01 3.00
CA LEU A 356 11.94 -18.68 4.34
C LEU A 356 12.39 -17.22 4.35
N ALA A 357 11.74 -16.41 5.15
CA ALA A 357 12.05 -14.99 5.32
C ALA A 357 12.54 -14.69 6.74
N TYR A 358 13.52 -13.82 6.85
CA TYR A 358 14.06 -13.29 8.10
C TYR A 358 13.85 -11.79 8.14
N LYS A 359 13.10 -11.31 9.14
CA LYS A 359 12.73 -9.90 9.32
C LYS A 359 12.04 -9.30 8.09
N GLY A 360 12.26 -8.03 7.82
CA GLY A 360 11.81 -7.21 6.71
C GLY A 360 12.38 -5.80 6.84
N ALA A 361 12.50 -5.09 5.74
CA ALA A 361 12.77 -3.68 5.75
C ALA A 361 11.48 -2.92 6.10
N GLU A 362 11.58 -1.95 7.01
CA GLU A 362 10.49 -1.07 7.40
C GLU A 362 10.84 0.35 6.91
N PRO A 363 10.14 0.91 5.93
CA PRO A 363 10.51 2.19 5.33
C PRO A 363 10.62 3.33 6.33
N GLU A 364 9.77 3.36 7.35
CA GLU A 364 9.80 4.41 8.39
C GLU A 364 10.97 4.26 9.39
N ASN A 365 11.56 3.04 9.49
CA ASN A 365 12.58 2.70 10.46
C ASN A 365 13.94 2.47 9.80
N PRO A 366 14.84 3.44 9.78
CA PRO A 366 16.18 3.30 9.21
C PRO A 366 16.98 2.16 9.84
N ARG A 367 17.79 1.47 9.04
CA ARG A 367 18.65 0.33 9.42
C ARG A 367 17.88 -0.97 9.67
N THR A 368 16.60 -1.05 9.35
CA THR A 368 15.89 -2.32 9.28
C THR A 368 16.30 -3.06 8.00
N CYS A 369 16.30 -4.37 8.06
CA CYS A 369 16.66 -5.23 6.93
C CYS A 369 15.84 -6.51 6.91
N GLY A 370 15.66 -7.06 5.73
CA GLY A 370 15.06 -8.35 5.49
C GLY A 370 15.93 -9.21 4.58
N LEU A 371 15.81 -10.52 4.73
CA LEU A 371 16.42 -11.51 3.84
C LEU A 371 15.39 -12.59 3.55
N HIS A 372 15.38 -13.11 2.34
CA HIS A 372 14.59 -14.30 2.01
C HIS A 372 15.37 -15.28 1.14
N LEU A 373 15.06 -16.55 1.33
CA LEU A 373 15.47 -17.64 0.46
C LEU A 373 14.22 -18.39 0.01
N ALA A 374 14.01 -18.50 -1.27
CA ALA A 374 12.86 -19.17 -1.83
C ALA A 374 13.22 -20.18 -2.90
N TYR A 375 12.42 -21.23 -3.00
CA TYR A 375 12.33 -22.07 -4.18
C TYR A 375 11.01 -21.81 -4.88
N ARG A 376 11.09 -21.41 -6.14
CA ARG A 376 9.90 -21.07 -6.94
C ARG A 376 9.80 -21.97 -8.15
N TYR A 377 8.58 -22.38 -8.46
CA TYR A 377 8.21 -23.13 -9.65
C TYR A 377 7.01 -22.45 -10.28
N LEU A 378 7.19 -21.78 -11.40
CA LEU A 378 6.18 -20.95 -12.07
C LEU A 378 5.88 -21.54 -13.45
N GLY A 379 4.99 -22.54 -13.50
CA GLY A 379 4.59 -23.18 -14.77
C GLY A 379 3.89 -22.18 -15.70
N GLY A 380 4.27 -22.17 -16.98
CA GLY A 380 3.83 -21.17 -17.95
C GLY A 380 2.32 -21.07 -18.16
N ALA A 381 1.58 -22.16 -17.92
CA ALA A 381 0.12 -22.15 -17.98
C ALA A 381 -0.57 -22.11 -16.59
N ALA A 382 0.21 -21.98 -15.50
CA ALA A 382 -0.30 -21.99 -14.13
C ALA A 382 -0.30 -20.61 -13.46
N VAL A 383 0.33 -19.60 -14.05
CA VAL A 383 0.40 -18.21 -13.55
C VAL A 383 -0.10 -17.26 -14.62
N ILE A 384 -0.64 -16.13 -14.20
CA ILE A 384 -1.18 -15.10 -15.11
C ILE A 384 -0.31 -13.85 -15.03
N ALA A 385 -0.13 -13.29 -13.83
CA ALA A 385 0.70 -12.12 -13.57
C ALA A 385 1.31 -12.25 -12.16
N PRO A 386 2.39 -13.04 -12.01
CA PRO A 386 2.99 -13.27 -10.69
C PRO A 386 3.79 -12.06 -10.20
N THR A 387 3.79 -11.84 -8.89
CA THR A 387 4.45 -10.69 -8.22
C THR A 387 5.99 -10.75 -8.19
N PHE A 388 6.61 -11.86 -8.56
CA PHE A 388 8.04 -12.11 -8.30
C PHE A 388 8.95 -11.30 -9.23
N HIS A 389 9.95 -10.65 -8.64
CA HIS A 389 10.95 -9.88 -9.38
C HIS A 389 12.18 -10.68 -9.79
N GLY A 390 12.49 -11.77 -9.07
CA GLY A 390 13.62 -12.67 -9.40
C GLY A 390 13.19 -13.80 -10.33
N ALA A 391 12.31 -14.67 -9.84
CA ALA A 391 11.82 -15.79 -10.63
C ALA A 391 10.99 -15.32 -11.83
N MET A 392 11.23 -15.96 -12.97
CA MET A 392 10.59 -15.60 -14.22
C MET A 392 9.47 -16.60 -14.58
N TRP A 393 8.58 -16.17 -15.46
CA TRP A 393 7.58 -17.04 -16.07
C TRP A 393 8.22 -18.28 -16.72
N ASN A 394 7.58 -19.42 -16.63
CA ASN A 394 8.03 -20.71 -17.15
C ASN A 394 9.40 -21.18 -16.59
N THR A 395 9.75 -20.76 -15.35
CA THR A 395 11.02 -21.15 -14.71
C THR A 395 10.79 -21.82 -13.35
N LYS A 396 11.81 -22.55 -12.90
CA LYS A 396 11.93 -23.12 -11.56
C LYS A 396 13.33 -22.96 -11.05
N GLY A 397 13.51 -22.59 -9.81
CA GLY A 397 14.85 -22.39 -9.25
C GLY A 397 14.82 -21.75 -7.87
N TRP A 398 16.02 -21.38 -7.45
CA TRP A 398 16.28 -20.73 -6.18
C TRP A 398 16.36 -19.20 -6.34
N GLU A 399 15.76 -18.51 -5.41
CA GLU A 399 15.80 -17.06 -5.30
C GLU A 399 16.33 -16.67 -3.93
N LEU A 400 17.34 -15.80 -3.92
CA LEU A 400 17.88 -15.17 -2.72
C LEU A 400 17.65 -13.66 -2.86
N GLY A 401 17.00 -13.05 -1.88
CA GLY A 401 16.78 -11.63 -1.87
C GLY A 401 17.04 -10.99 -0.51
N GLY A 402 17.24 -9.69 -0.53
CA GLY A 402 17.40 -8.87 0.66
C GLY A 402 16.97 -7.43 0.45
N GLU A 403 16.53 -6.83 1.53
CA GLU A 403 16.05 -5.45 1.59
C GLU A 403 16.75 -4.71 2.74
N TYR A 404 16.97 -3.41 2.56
CA TYR A 404 17.57 -2.56 3.58
C TYR A 404 17.02 -1.14 3.54
N THR A 405 16.61 -0.61 4.69
CA THR A 405 16.17 0.78 4.85
C THR A 405 17.39 1.66 5.15
N PHE A 406 17.88 2.39 4.14
CA PHE A 406 19.06 3.27 4.25
C PHE A 406 18.80 4.50 5.12
N ALA A 407 17.65 5.11 4.91
CA ALA A 407 17.13 6.25 5.67
C ALA A 407 15.60 6.15 5.73
N LYS A 408 14.96 6.98 6.52
CA LYS A 408 13.49 7.03 6.57
C LYS A 408 12.93 7.17 5.15
N ASN A 409 12.03 6.27 4.76
CA ASN A 409 11.37 6.21 3.46
C ASN A 409 12.32 5.98 2.26
N ILE A 410 13.53 5.42 2.50
CA ILE A 410 14.46 5.05 1.43
C ILE A 410 14.86 3.59 1.61
N VAL A 411 14.38 2.73 0.72
CA VAL A 411 14.61 1.28 0.75
C VAL A 411 15.36 0.82 -0.48
N GLY A 412 16.32 -0.06 -0.28
CA GLY A 412 17.01 -0.77 -1.35
C GLY A 412 16.71 -2.25 -1.30
N THR A 413 16.52 -2.86 -2.47
CA THR A 413 16.23 -4.28 -2.66
C THR A 413 17.23 -4.90 -3.62
N LEU A 414 17.75 -6.08 -3.29
CA LEU A 414 18.59 -6.89 -4.17
C LEU A 414 18.04 -8.31 -4.22
N ILE A 415 17.85 -8.86 -5.42
CA ILE A 415 17.37 -10.23 -5.63
C ILE A 415 18.24 -10.92 -6.68
N TYR A 416 18.54 -12.17 -6.46
CA TYR A 416 19.20 -13.04 -7.43
C TYR A 416 18.45 -14.35 -7.57
N PHE A 417 18.11 -14.69 -8.80
CA PHE A 417 17.49 -15.95 -9.18
C PHE A 417 18.44 -16.79 -10.04
N ASP A 418 18.47 -18.10 -9.77
CA ASP A 418 19.20 -19.09 -10.56
C ASP A 418 18.33 -20.35 -10.70
N GLY A 419 17.98 -20.70 -11.92
CA GLY A 419 17.06 -21.79 -12.18
C GLY A 419 17.14 -22.32 -13.62
N ASP A 420 16.15 -23.15 -13.93
CA ASP A 420 16.01 -23.75 -15.26
C ASP A 420 14.62 -23.41 -15.82
N GLN A 421 14.51 -23.31 -17.13
CA GLN A 421 13.21 -23.33 -17.79
C GLN A 421 12.48 -24.66 -17.51
N ILE A 422 11.18 -24.59 -17.29
CA ILE A 422 10.35 -25.79 -17.09
C ILE A 422 10.13 -26.47 -18.41
N PHE A 423 9.91 -25.69 -19.48
CA PHE A 423 9.78 -26.15 -20.85
C PHE A 423 10.74 -25.36 -21.75
N SER A 424 11.42 -26.10 -22.58
CA SER A 424 12.15 -25.58 -23.73
C SER A 424 11.59 -26.28 -24.99
N ALA A 425 11.28 -25.51 -26.03
CA ALA A 425 10.88 -26.04 -27.32
C ALA A 425 12.01 -26.84 -28.00
N GLU A 426 13.22 -26.79 -27.43
CA GLU A 426 14.40 -27.49 -27.94
C GLU A 426 14.51 -28.93 -27.43
N PRO A 427 14.88 -29.86 -28.33
CA PRO A 427 15.05 -31.28 -27.95
C PRO A 427 16.23 -31.55 -27.02
N GLU A 428 17.14 -30.60 -26.79
CA GLU A 428 18.45 -30.83 -26.17
C GLU A 428 18.58 -30.49 -24.70
N GLY A 429 17.48 -30.19 -23.99
CA GLY A 429 17.57 -30.13 -22.54
C GLY A 429 17.17 -28.82 -21.87
N LYS A 430 17.29 -28.82 -20.56
CA LYS A 430 16.94 -27.70 -19.68
C LYS A 430 17.87 -26.50 -19.93
N THR A 431 17.29 -25.38 -20.28
CA THR A 431 18.03 -24.12 -20.41
C THR A 431 18.10 -23.42 -19.05
N ARG A 432 19.30 -23.13 -18.60
CA ARG A 432 19.55 -22.41 -17.34
C ARG A 432 19.29 -20.92 -17.54
N GLU A 433 18.56 -20.36 -16.58
CA GLU A 433 18.19 -18.95 -16.54
C GLU A 433 18.67 -18.30 -15.24
N LYS A 434 19.13 -17.06 -15.35
CA LYS A 434 19.58 -16.25 -14.20
C LYS A 434 19.02 -14.86 -14.30
N LYS A 435 18.61 -14.31 -13.16
CA LYS A 435 18.18 -12.92 -13.09
C LYS A 435 18.76 -12.24 -11.86
N GLY A 436 19.38 -11.09 -12.08
CA GLY A 436 19.75 -10.13 -11.05
C GLY A 436 18.79 -8.95 -11.07
N PHE A 437 18.28 -8.58 -9.93
CA PHE A 437 17.37 -7.45 -9.73
C PHE A 437 17.92 -6.55 -8.63
N ALA A 438 17.92 -5.24 -8.87
CA ALA A 438 18.25 -4.22 -7.89
C ALA A 438 17.26 -3.07 -8.00
N ARG A 439 16.83 -2.55 -6.84
CA ARG A 439 15.87 -1.45 -6.77
C ARG A 439 16.22 -0.50 -5.64
N VAL A 440 15.96 0.78 -5.84
CA VAL A 440 15.93 1.78 -4.77
C VAL A 440 14.63 2.55 -4.87
N GLU A 441 13.95 2.70 -3.75
CA GLU A 441 12.62 3.30 -3.63
C GLU A 441 12.67 4.46 -2.63
N TYR A 442 12.07 5.59 -3.02
CA TYR A 442 11.92 6.80 -2.21
C TYR A 442 10.42 7.05 -2.03
N PHE A 443 9.89 6.78 -0.85
CA PHE A 443 8.47 6.96 -0.52
C PHE A 443 8.19 8.35 0.05
N PHE A 444 7.05 8.96 -0.29
CA PHE A 444 6.62 10.26 0.19
C PHE A 444 5.09 10.37 0.36
#